data_920833ffe1d18e55acc3ededb97cbcf6
#
_entry.id   920833ffe1d18e55acc3ededb97cbcf6
#
_cell.length_a   1.000
_cell.length_b   1.000
_cell.length_c   1.000
_cell.angle_alpha   90.00
_cell.angle_beta   90.00
_cell.angle_gamma   90.00
#
_symmetry.space_group_name_H-M   'P 1'
#
loop_
_entity.id
_entity.type
_entity.pdbx_description
1 polymer ?
#
loop_
_entity_poly.entity_id
_entity_poly.type
_entity_poly.pdbx_seq_one_letter_code
_entity_poly.pdbx_strand_id
1 'polypeptide(L)'
;MIIRAKHDGKKSPYTILSRDLIQENKLPYGAKCLLLLMLSYPDTWNFTEQRLADMMQEDIQSILNWLAVLEKYGYFHRDVVVKVENSQLPVAWLVTEYPLGGN
;
A
#
# COMPACT_ATOMS: atom_id res chain seq x y z
N MET A 1 -5.45 -5.14 1.60
CA MET A 1 -5.21 -5.77 0.30
C MET A 1 -4.33 -4.87 -0.54
N ILE A 2 -3.41 -5.45 -1.26
CA ILE A 2 -2.52 -4.71 -2.16
C ILE A 2 -2.99 -4.95 -3.58
N ILE A 3 -3.23 -3.86 -4.30
CA ILE A 3 -3.58 -3.94 -5.73
C ILE A 3 -2.47 -3.28 -6.50
N ARG A 4 -1.90 -4.02 -7.44
CA ARG A 4 -0.85 -3.54 -8.31
C ARG A 4 -0.77 -4.44 -9.53
N ALA A 5 -0.06 -3.97 -10.54
CA ALA A 5 0.18 -4.80 -11.70
C ALA A 5 1.07 -5.97 -11.32
N LYS A 6 0.63 -7.16 -11.67
CA LYS A 6 1.43 -8.36 -11.45
C LYS A 6 2.26 -8.63 -12.67
N HIS A 7 3.45 -9.15 -12.48
CA HIS A 7 4.25 -9.49 -13.63
C HIS A 7 4.15 -10.95 -14.00
N ASP A 8 4.36 -11.91 -13.15
CA ASP A 8 4.30 -13.31 -13.60
C ASP A 8 3.51 -14.22 -12.67
N GLY A 9 2.98 -13.71 -11.59
CA GLY A 9 2.17 -14.50 -10.68
C GLY A 9 2.94 -15.55 -9.90
N LYS A 10 4.24 -15.61 -10.04
CA LYS A 10 5.07 -16.56 -9.33
C LYS A 10 5.92 -15.85 -8.30
N LYS A 11 6.44 -16.62 -7.36
CA LYS A 11 7.39 -16.06 -6.42
C LYS A 11 8.61 -15.58 -7.18
N SER A 12 8.97 -14.35 -6.97
CA SER A 12 10.10 -13.73 -7.62
C SER A 12 10.91 -12.97 -6.59
N PRO A 13 12.23 -12.95 -6.68
CA PRO A 13 13.03 -12.12 -5.79
C PRO A 13 12.92 -10.64 -6.11
N TYR A 14 12.17 -10.28 -7.14
CA TYR A 14 12.07 -8.91 -7.58
C TYR A 14 10.64 -8.41 -7.48
N THR A 15 10.51 -7.13 -7.19
CA THR A 15 9.25 -6.42 -7.26
C THR A 15 9.38 -5.35 -8.32
N ILE A 16 8.45 -5.30 -9.26
CA ILE A 16 8.45 -4.30 -10.32
C ILE A 16 7.60 -3.13 -9.84
N LEU A 17 8.16 -1.94 -9.85
CA LEU A 17 7.51 -0.74 -9.37
C LEU A 17 7.52 0.34 -10.44
N SER A 18 6.52 1.20 -10.40
CA SER A 18 6.44 2.34 -11.29
C SER A 18 7.60 3.29 -11.04
N ARG A 19 8.25 3.72 -12.14
CA ARG A 19 9.30 4.72 -12.04
C ARG A 19 8.77 6.02 -11.46
N ASP A 20 7.56 6.40 -11.85
CA ASP A 20 6.95 7.62 -11.36
C ASP A 20 6.79 7.58 -9.84
N LEU A 21 6.43 6.43 -9.29
CA LEU A 21 6.33 6.29 -7.84
C LEU A 21 7.69 6.45 -7.18
N ILE A 22 8.70 5.80 -7.73
CA ILE A 22 10.04 5.86 -7.15
C ILE A 22 10.56 7.30 -7.14
N GLN A 23 10.25 8.05 -8.18
CA GLN A 23 10.75 9.42 -8.35
C GLN A 23 9.82 10.47 -7.75
N GLU A 24 8.70 10.06 -7.17
CA GLU A 24 7.77 11.00 -6.58
C GLU A 24 8.41 11.73 -5.40
N ASN A 25 8.43 13.04 -5.47
CA ASN A 25 9.13 13.85 -4.46
C ASN A 25 8.18 14.51 -3.46
N LYS A 26 6.88 14.27 -3.57
CA LYS A 26 5.91 14.82 -2.61
C LYS A 26 5.80 13.97 -1.35
N LEU A 27 6.22 12.71 -1.43
CA LEU A 27 6.11 11.80 -0.30
C LEU A 27 7.37 11.87 0.55
N PRO A 28 7.24 12.02 1.87
CA PRO A 28 8.38 11.85 2.77
C PRO A 28 8.99 10.46 2.62
N TYR A 29 10.27 10.34 2.92
CA TYR A 29 10.95 9.06 2.77
C TYR A 29 10.28 7.94 3.54
N GLY A 30 9.86 8.20 4.78
CA GLY A 30 9.21 7.17 5.58
C GLY A 30 7.93 6.67 4.95
N ALA A 31 7.10 7.60 4.45
CA ALA A 31 5.87 7.22 3.78
C ALA A 31 6.14 6.44 2.50
N LYS A 32 7.11 6.88 1.72
CA LYS A 32 7.47 6.17 0.50
C LYS A 32 7.99 4.78 0.79
N CYS A 33 8.88 4.65 1.77
CA CYS A 33 9.39 3.33 2.16
C CYS A 33 8.27 2.42 2.63
N LEU A 34 7.35 2.93 3.42
CA LEU A 34 6.20 2.14 3.86
C LEU A 34 5.37 1.66 2.68
N LEU A 35 5.10 2.54 1.73
CA LEU A 35 4.35 2.18 0.54
C LEU A 35 5.07 1.11 -0.27
N LEU A 36 6.36 1.27 -0.48
CA LEU A 36 7.14 0.28 -1.24
C LEU A 36 7.15 -1.06 -0.53
N LEU A 37 7.26 -1.05 0.78
CA LEU A 37 7.23 -2.29 1.56
C LEU A 37 5.90 -3.01 1.36
N MET A 38 4.78 -2.29 1.49
CA MET A 38 3.47 -2.90 1.33
C MET A 38 3.27 -3.45 -0.08
N LEU A 39 3.74 -2.72 -1.09
CA LEU A 39 3.61 -3.16 -2.49
C LEU A 39 4.49 -4.36 -2.81
N SER A 40 5.49 -4.64 -2.00
CA SER A 40 6.36 -5.79 -2.24
C SER A 40 5.75 -7.12 -1.81
N TYR A 41 4.62 -7.10 -1.11
CA TYR A 41 3.96 -8.31 -0.63
C TYR A 41 2.81 -8.70 -1.55
N PRO A 42 2.40 -9.98 -1.52
CA PRO A 42 1.28 -10.43 -2.36
C PRO A 42 -0.04 -9.73 -2.01
N ASP A 43 -0.95 -9.72 -2.96
CA ASP A 43 -2.27 -9.11 -2.79
C ASP A 43 -3.04 -9.68 -1.61
N THR A 44 -2.77 -10.92 -1.25
CA THR A 44 -3.47 -11.60 -0.15
C THR A 44 -2.88 -11.30 1.21
N TRP A 45 -1.79 -10.56 1.25
CA TRP A 45 -1.14 -10.27 2.54
C TRP A 45 -1.95 -9.27 3.32
N ASN A 46 -2.17 -9.57 4.59
CA ASN A 46 -2.92 -8.68 5.48
C ASN A 46 -1.97 -7.92 6.38
N PHE A 47 -2.14 -6.62 6.41
CA PHE A 47 -1.31 -5.75 7.24
C PHE A 47 -2.13 -5.20 8.40
N THR A 48 -1.45 -4.95 9.50
CA THR A 48 -1.96 -4.11 10.58
C THR A 48 -0.91 -3.04 10.85
N GLU A 49 -1.33 -1.97 11.49
CA GLU A 49 -0.40 -0.91 11.83
C GLU A 49 0.73 -1.42 12.72
N GLN A 50 0.39 -2.27 13.68
CA GLN A 50 1.41 -2.81 14.58
C GLN A 50 2.38 -3.71 13.83
N ARG A 51 1.89 -4.51 12.90
CA ARG A 51 2.77 -5.38 12.12
C ARG A 51 3.73 -4.55 11.27
N LEU A 52 3.24 -3.47 10.67
CA LEU A 52 4.10 -2.58 9.89
C LEU A 52 5.14 -1.92 10.77
N ALA A 53 4.76 -1.50 11.97
CA ALA A 53 5.72 -0.91 12.90
C ALA A 53 6.82 -1.89 13.25
N ASP A 54 6.45 -3.15 13.50
CA ASP A 54 7.43 -4.19 13.81
C ASP A 54 8.35 -4.46 12.62
N MET A 55 7.78 -4.53 11.42
CA MET A 55 8.55 -4.84 10.21
C MET A 55 9.55 -3.72 9.88
N MET A 56 9.18 -2.48 10.12
CA MET A 56 10.04 -1.34 9.82
C MET A 56 10.90 -0.92 11.01
N GLN A 57 10.70 -1.54 12.16
CA GLN A 57 11.40 -1.17 13.38
C GLN A 57 11.17 0.30 13.72
N GLU A 58 9.92 0.72 13.60
CA GLU A 58 9.50 2.07 13.90
C GLU A 58 8.39 2.05 14.92
N ASP A 59 8.12 3.18 15.56
CA ASP A 59 6.99 3.23 16.47
C ASP A 59 5.68 3.35 15.69
N ILE A 60 4.60 2.99 16.37
CA ILE A 60 3.30 2.94 15.71
C ILE A 60 2.84 4.33 15.29
N GLN A 61 3.23 5.37 16.03
CA GLN A 61 2.82 6.71 15.69
C GLN A 61 3.40 7.15 14.35
N SER A 62 4.65 6.78 14.07
CA SER A 62 5.25 7.06 12.77
C SER A 62 4.50 6.36 11.66
N ILE A 63 4.12 5.10 11.87
CA ILE A 63 3.35 4.36 10.87
C ILE A 63 2.01 5.04 10.61
N LEU A 64 1.31 5.44 11.66
CA LEU A 64 0.03 6.12 11.50
C LEU A 64 0.17 7.42 10.73
N ASN A 65 1.23 8.18 11.02
CA ASN A 65 1.47 9.44 10.30
C ASN A 65 1.75 9.20 8.83
N TRP A 66 2.57 8.18 8.51
CA TRP A 66 2.89 7.89 7.12
C TRP A 66 1.69 7.34 6.35
N LEU A 67 0.87 6.51 7.00
CA LEU A 67 -0.36 6.04 6.36
C LEU A 67 -1.30 7.21 6.05
N ALA A 68 -1.39 8.18 6.96
CA ALA A 68 -2.20 9.37 6.72
C ALA A 68 -1.69 10.16 5.51
N VAL A 69 -0.39 10.28 5.37
CA VAL A 69 0.21 10.95 4.21
C VAL A 69 -0.13 10.20 2.93
N LEU A 70 0.02 8.88 2.94
CA LEU A 70 -0.29 8.07 1.76
C LEU A 70 -1.77 8.17 1.40
N GLU A 71 -2.62 8.21 2.39
CA GLU A 71 -4.07 8.37 2.17
C GLU A 71 -4.37 9.73 1.56
N LYS A 72 -3.72 10.77 2.03
CA LYS A 72 -3.89 12.11 1.51
C LYS A 72 -3.55 12.19 0.02
N TYR A 73 -2.52 11.50 -0.40
CA TYR A 73 -2.08 11.55 -1.80
C TYR A 73 -2.66 10.44 -2.67
N GLY A 74 -3.57 9.63 -2.12
CA GLY A 74 -4.31 8.68 -2.92
C GLY A 74 -3.67 7.32 -3.14
N TYR A 75 -2.62 7.01 -2.41
CA TYR A 75 -1.95 5.70 -2.53
C TYR A 75 -2.48 4.66 -1.55
N PHE A 76 -3.22 5.08 -0.55
CA PHE A 76 -3.71 4.20 0.51
C PHE A 76 -5.13 4.57 0.85
N HIS A 77 -5.99 3.56 0.96
CA HIS A 77 -7.41 3.77 1.24
C HIS A 77 -7.86 2.78 2.29
N ARG A 78 -8.63 3.26 3.25
CA ARG A 78 -9.20 2.41 4.30
C ARG A 78 -10.66 2.12 3.98
N ASP A 79 -11.15 1.04 4.55
CA ASP A 79 -12.58 0.73 4.56
C ASP A 79 -13.17 0.67 3.15
N VAL A 80 -12.40 0.10 2.24
CA VAL A 80 -12.84 -0.06 0.86
C VAL A 80 -13.77 -1.27 0.79
N VAL A 81 -14.84 -1.13 0.01
CA VAL A 81 -15.77 -2.23 -0.24
C VAL A 81 -15.61 -2.68 -1.68
N VAL A 82 -15.36 -3.96 -1.85
CA VAL A 82 -15.20 -4.55 -3.18
C VAL A 82 -16.41 -5.44 -3.45
N LYS A 83 -17.03 -5.25 -4.61
CA LYS A 83 -18.12 -6.12 -5.04
C LYS A 83 -17.53 -7.33 -5.73
N VAL A 84 -17.95 -8.50 -5.26
CA VAL A 84 -17.57 -9.76 -5.87
C VAL A 84 -18.86 -10.51 -6.14
N GLU A 85 -19.20 -10.65 -7.40
CA GLU A 85 -20.44 -11.29 -7.83
C GLU A 85 -21.65 -10.59 -7.21
N ASN A 86 -22.38 -11.27 -6.36
CA ASN A 86 -23.59 -10.70 -5.77
C ASN A 86 -23.39 -10.25 -4.34
N SER A 87 -22.15 -10.16 -3.89
CA SER A 87 -21.90 -9.77 -2.50
C SER A 87 -20.88 -8.65 -2.46
N GLN A 88 -20.93 -7.89 -1.38
CA GLN A 88 -19.96 -6.85 -1.10
C GLN A 88 -19.07 -7.36 0.02
N LEU A 89 -17.77 -7.38 -0.25
CA LEU A 89 -16.79 -7.81 0.75
C LEU A 89 -15.99 -6.61 1.21
N PRO A 90 -15.97 -6.35 2.51
CA PRO A 90 -15.14 -5.28 3.01
C PRO A 90 -13.67 -5.65 2.83
N VAL A 91 -12.90 -4.69 2.35
CA VAL A 91 -11.47 -4.82 2.23
C VAL A 91 -10.86 -3.80 3.18
N ALA A 92 -10.04 -4.27 4.09
CA ALA A 92 -9.52 -3.38 5.11
C ALA A 92 -8.69 -2.25 4.50
N TRP A 93 -7.82 -2.60 3.58
CA TRP A 93 -6.93 -1.61 2.99
C TRP A 93 -6.79 -1.85 1.50
N LEU A 94 -6.67 -0.74 0.76
CA LEU A 94 -6.35 -0.74 -0.65
C LEU A 94 -5.07 0.06 -0.82
N VAL A 95 -4.05 -0.56 -1.40
CA VAL A 95 -2.75 0.07 -1.61
C VAL A 95 -2.43 0.01 -3.10
N THR A 96 -2.04 1.13 -3.67
CA THR A 96 -1.81 1.21 -5.12
C THR A 96 -0.49 1.89 -5.43
N GLU A 97 0.04 1.60 -6.63
CA GLU A 97 1.23 2.26 -7.15
C GLU A 97 0.93 3.64 -7.70
N TYR A 98 -0.34 3.93 -7.95
CA TYR A 98 -0.76 5.19 -8.57
C TYR A 98 -1.70 5.91 -7.63
N PRO A 99 -1.66 7.24 -7.59
CA PRO A 99 -2.62 7.96 -6.77
C PRO A 99 -4.02 7.78 -7.35
N LEU A 100 -4.92 7.29 -6.52
CA LEU A 100 -6.32 7.15 -6.87
C LEU A 100 -7.11 8.22 -6.15
N GLY A 101 -8.32 8.45 -6.61
CA GLY A 101 -9.18 9.43 -5.96
C GLY A 101 -9.02 10.81 -6.53
N GLY A 102 -8.32 10.91 -7.59
CA GLY A 102 -8.50 12.05 -8.42
C GLY A 102 -7.79 13.31 -8.05
N ASN A 103 -6.75 13.24 -7.51
CA ASN A 103 -6.06 14.52 -7.43
C ASN A 103 -4.57 14.33 -7.50
#